data_e834834844d6989172eae61de628351e
#
_entry.id   e834834844d6989172eae61de628351e
#
_cell.length_a   1.000
_cell.length_b   1.000
_cell.length_c   1.000
_cell.angle_alpha   90.00
_cell.angle_beta   90.00
_cell.angle_gamma   90.00
#
_symmetry.space_group_name_H-M   'P 1'
#
loop_
_entity.id
_entity.type
_entity.pdbx_description
1 polymer ?
#
loop_
_entity_poly.entity_id
_entity_poly.type
_entity_poly.pdbx_seq_one_letter_code
_entity_poly.pdbx_strand_id
1 'polypeptide(L)'
;MASGIVIIDKPSGWTSMDVCAKIRGILKEKRVGHGGTLDPMATGVLPVFVGQATRAVEFAENGEKEYIAGLRLGLVTNTQDTSGETLETHPVTVDRAALEAVLPRFTGPIAQIPPMYSAIKINGQKLYDLARKGKEVERKPRNITIFELELLEQVSETDYLLRCRCSKGTYLRTLCHDIGQALGCGGTMFSLRRTMAAGYTLAEAVSLEDVQAQEEALLRPVESMFMAYPLYTLSSPGKEVRIRNGNPITVPELADGTYRVHGKNGEFLCLSCAENGTLTSIKNFFGA
;
A
#
# COMPACT_ATOMS: atom_id res chain seq x y z
N MET A 1 -3.35 -25.84 -6.34
CA MET A 1 -2.76 -24.87 -5.38
C MET A 1 -3.48 -23.56 -5.59
N ALA A 2 -4.00 -22.98 -4.53
CA ALA A 2 -4.69 -21.69 -4.59
C ALA A 2 -3.74 -20.61 -5.10
N SER A 3 -4.18 -19.79 -6.07
CA SER A 3 -3.39 -18.68 -6.59
C SER A 3 -4.29 -17.53 -7.02
N GLY A 4 -4.00 -16.33 -6.56
CA GLY A 4 -4.79 -15.15 -6.90
C GLY A 4 -4.60 -14.03 -5.88
N ILE A 5 -5.45 -13.02 -6.00
CA ILE A 5 -5.48 -11.83 -5.13
C ILE A 5 -6.81 -11.79 -4.39
N VAL A 6 -6.78 -11.59 -3.09
CA VAL A 6 -7.97 -11.27 -2.30
C VAL A 6 -7.77 -9.92 -1.62
N ILE A 7 -8.81 -9.09 -1.63
CA ILE A 7 -8.78 -7.77 -1.03
C ILE A 7 -9.45 -7.87 0.33
N ILE A 8 -8.69 -7.66 1.39
CA ILE A 8 -9.20 -7.79 2.76
C ILE A 8 -9.52 -6.41 3.34
N ASP A 9 -10.71 -6.26 3.93
CA ASP A 9 -10.95 -5.19 4.90
C ASP A 9 -10.28 -5.59 6.22
N LYS A 10 -9.02 -5.15 6.39
CA LYS A 10 -8.22 -5.52 7.56
C LYS A 10 -8.89 -5.01 8.83
N PRO A 11 -9.21 -5.88 9.78
CA PRO A 11 -9.76 -5.44 11.07
C PRO A 11 -8.70 -4.74 11.92
N SER A 12 -9.16 -3.93 12.87
CA SER A 12 -8.30 -3.32 13.89
C SER A 12 -7.70 -4.37 14.82
N GLY A 13 -6.51 -4.08 15.36
CA GLY A 13 -5.79 -4.97 16.29
C GLY A 13 -4.96 -6.07 15.62
N TRP A 14 -5.10 -6.27 14.32
CA TRP A 14 -4.32 -7.26 13.55
C TRP A 14 -3.14 -6.60 12.83
N THR A 15 -2.00 -7.25 12.80
CA THR A 15 -0.95 -6.89 11.86
C THR A 15 -1.29 -7.38 10.45
N SER A 16 -0.70 -6.77 9.41
CA SER A 16 -0.86 -7.26 8.03
C SER A 16 -0.34 -8.69 7.87
N MET A 17 0.65 -9.10 8.66
CA MET A 17 1.19 -10.46 8.66
C MET A 17 0.26 -11.47 9.35
N ASP A 18 -0.49 -11.06 10.38
CA ASP A 18 -1.51 -11.93 11.01
C ASP A 18 -2.62 -12.26 10.02
N VAL A 19 -3.05 -11.27 9.21
CA VAL A 19 -4.00 -11.49 8.10
C VAL A 19 -3.43 -12.50 7.11
N CYS A 20 -2.18 -12.33 6.67
CA CYS A 20 -1.54 -13.31 5.79
C CYS A 20 -1.45 -14.70 6.41
N ALA A 21 -1.16 -14.80 7.72
CA ALA A 21 -1.09 -16.07 8.43
C ALA A 21 -2.46 -16.76 8.51
N LYS A 22 -3.53 -15.99 8.77
CA LYS A 22 -4.90 -16.49 8.78
C LYS A 22 -5.31 -17.04 7.40
N ILE A 23 -5.07 -16.27 6.34
CA ILE A 23 -5.37 -16.67 4.94
C ILE A 23 -4.55 -17.92 4.55
N ARG A 24 -3.28 -17.99 4.96
CA ARG A 24 -2.43 -19.17 4.75
C ARG A 24 -3.05 -20.44 5.37
N GLY A 25 -3.62 -20.31 6.57
CA GLY A 25 -4.33 -21.41 7.26
C GLY A 25 -5.61 -21.81 6.55
N ILE A 26 -6.43 -20.84 6.11
CA ILE A 26 -7.70 -21.08 5.42
C ILE A 26 -7.44 -21.80 4.09
N LEU A 27 -6.60 -21.22 3.22
CA LEU A 27 -6.38 -21.70 1.85
C LEU A 27 -5.33 -22.82 1.77
N LYS A 28 -4.69 -23.19 2.88
CA LYS A 28 -3.61 -24.21 2.94
C LYS A 28 -2.48 -23.95 1.95
N GLU A 29 -2.24 -22.68 1.61
CA GLU A 29 -1.19 -22.25 0.68
C GLU A 29 -0.04 -21.58 1.45
N LYS A 30 1.20 -22.07 1.22
CA LYS A 30 2.39 -21.59 1.96
C LYS A 30 2.79 -20.17 1.58
N ARG A 31 2.65 -19.82 0.30
CA ARG A 31 3.03 -18.51 -0.23
C ARG A 31 1.86 -17.56 -0.12
N VAL A 32 1.92 -16.68 0.87
CA VAL A 32 0.95 -15.59 1.06
C VAL A 32 1.72 -14.34 1.50
N GLY A 33 1.45 -13.23 0.84
CA GLY A 33 2.05 -11.92 1.12
C GLY A 33 1.04 -10.80 0.91
N HIS A 34 1.36 -9.59 1.36
CA HIS A 34 0.47 -8.42 1.21
C HIS A 34 1.13 -7.28 0.45
N GLY A 35 0.32 -6.46 -0.23
CA GLY A 35 0.74 -5.30 -1.03
C GLY A 35 0.79 -3.98 -0.24
N GLY A 36 1.53 -3.97 0.86
CA GLY A 36 1.73 -2.76 1.68
C GLY A 36 1.18 -2.88 3.10
N THR A 37 2.07 -2.68 4.05
CA THR A 37 1.78 -2.79 5.49
C THR A 37 0.74 -1.76 5.95
N LEU A 38 -0.16 -2.21 6.81
CA LEU A 38 -1.00 -1.37 7.68
C LEU A 38 -0.57 -1.61 9.12
N ASP A 39 -0.52 -0.52 9.91
CA ASP A 39 -0.28 -0.61 11.36
C ASP A 39 -1.38 -1.41 12.06
N PRO A 40 -1.15 -1.99 13.26
CA PRO A 40 -2.16 -2.81 13.93
C PRO A 40 -3.49 -2.09 14.15
N MET A 41 -3.46 -0.81 14.55
CA MET A 41 -4.66 0.00 14.77
C MET A 41 -5.41 0.36 13.46
N ALA A 42 -4.70 0.37 12.34
CA ALA A 42 -5.27 0.76 11.05
C ALA A 42 -6.19 -0.33 10.50
N THR A 43 -7.21 0.11 9.76
CA THR A 43 -8.20 -0.76 9.10
C THR A 43 -8.24 -0.53 7.59
N GLY A 44 -9.02 -1.34 6.87
CA GLY A 44 -9.32 -1.09 5.47
C GLY A 44 -8.53 -1.94 4.49
N VAL A 45 -8.49 -1.48 3.26
CA VAL A 45 -8.04 -2.22 2.06
C VAL A 45 -6.63 -2.77 2.22
N LEU A 46 -6.50 -4.10 2.28
CA LEU A 46 -5.25 -4.83 2.28
C LEU A 46 -5.25 -5.87 1.15
N PRO A 47 -4.61 -5.58 0.00
CA PRO A 47 -4.43 -6.59 -1.03
C PRO A 47 -3.52 -7.71 -0.54
N VAL A 48 -4.03 -8.93 -0.55
CA VAL A 48 -3.30 -10.15 -0.16
C VAL A 48 -3.14 -11.05 -1.36
N PHE A 49 -1.93 -11.49 -1.59
CA PHE A 49 -1.50 -12.30 -2.72
C PHE A 49 -1.24 -13.72 -2.27
N VAL A 50 -1.78 -14.69 -2.98
CA VAL A 50 -1.75 -16.11 -2.66
C VAL A 50 -1.06 -16.88 -3.78
N GLY A 51 -0.22 -17.85 -3.42
CA GLY A 51 0.45 -18.73 -4.37
C GLY A 51 1.41 -17.98 -5.31
N GLN A 52 1.31 -18.25 -6.60
CA GLN A 52 2.15 -17.60 -7.63
C GLN A 52 1.86 -16.10 -7.76
N ALA A 53 0.65 -15.64 -7.38
CA ALA A 53 0.30 -14.23 -7.42
C ALA A 53 1.17 -13.37 -6.49
N THR A 54 1.86 -13.96 -5.51
CA THR A 54 2.85 -13.24 -4.66
C THR A 54 3.95 -12.54 -5.46
N ARG A 55 4.18 -12.96 -6.71
CA ARG A 55 5.11 -12.27 -7.63
C ARG A 55 4.66 -10.86 -7.99
N ALA A 56 3.37 -10.54 -7.81
CA ALA A 56 2.81 -9.21 -8.10
C ALA A 56 2.83 -8.25 -6.92
N VAL A 57 3.27 -8.66 -5.73
CA VAL A 57 3.30 -7.83 -4.50
C VAL A 57 3.99 -6.49 -4.74
N GLU A 58 5.12 -6.48 -5.44
CA GLU A 58 5.88 -5.26 -5.70
C GLU A 58 5.10 -4.19 -6.48
N PHE A 59 4.19 -4.60 -7.38
CA PHE A 59 3.35 -3.66 -8.13
C PHE A 59 2.33 -2.99 -7.21
N ALA A 60 1.73 -3.74 -6.27
CA ALA A 60 0.81 -3.19 -5.28
C ALA A 60 1.53 -2.26 -4.29
N GLU A 61 2.74 -2.62 -3.85
CA GLU A 61 3.54 -1.77 -2.97
C GLU A 61 3.88 -0.42 -3.63
N ASN A 62 4.12 -0.42 -4.93
CA ASN A 62 4.47 0.77 -5.69
C ASN A 62 3.26 1.65 -6.06
N GLY A 63 2.04 1.10 -6.02
CA GLY A 63 0.80 1.83 -6.34
C GLY A 63 0.46 2.93 -5.32
N GLU A 64 -0.43 3.83 -5.72
CA GLU A 64 -0.99 4.87 -4.85
C GLU A 64 -1.85 4.26 -3.73
N LYS A 65 -2.02 5.03 -2.66
CA LYS A 65 -2.89 4.71 -1.53
C LYS A 65 -3.75 5.91 -1.19
N GLU A 66 -4.98 5.64 -0.73
CA GLU A 66 -5.85 6.64 -0.14
C GLU A 66 -6.26 6.22 1.27
N TYR A 67 -6.34 7.21 2.15
CA TYR A 67 -6.64 7.00 3.56
C TYR A 67 -7.62 8.05 4.06
N ILE A 68 -8.42 7.66 5.06
CA ILE A 68 -9.05 8.57 6.02
C ILE A 68 -8.23 8.45 7.30
N ALA A 69 -7.58 9.53 7.68
CA ALA A 69 -6.73 9.64 8.88
C ALA A 69 -7.38 10.55 9.89
N GLY A 70 -7.47 10.10 11.15
CA GLY A 70 -7.90 10.92 12.26
C GLY A 70 -6.72 11.68 12.85
N LEU A 71 -6.75 13.00 12.78
CA LEU A 71 -5.79 13.92 13.39
C LEU A 71 -6.35 14.42 14.73
N ARG A 72 -5.61 14.23 15.81
CA ARG A 72 -5.84 14.86 17.11
C ARG A 72 -4.80 15.96 17.33
N LEU A 73 -5.26 17.18 17.51
CA LEU A 73 -4.42 18.32 17.89
C LEU A 73 -4.24 18.39 19.42
N GLY A 74 -3.19 19.08 19.86
CA GLY A 74 -2.89 19.27 21.28
C GLY A 74 -2.12 18.13 21.93
N LEU A 75 -1.77 17.08 21.20
CA LEU A 75 -1.09 15.88 21.73
C LEU A 75 0.12 15.52 20.87
N VAL A 76 1.25 15.23 21.52
CA VAL A 76 2.45 14.67 20.87
C VAL A 76 2.81 13.35 21.55
N THR A 77 3.02 12.29 20.78
CA THR A 77 3.39 10.96 21.26
C THR A 77 4.67 10.45 20.61
N ASN A 78 5.36 9.52 21.26
CA ASN A 78 6.60 8.94 20.75
C ASN A 78 6.40 8.07 19.48
N THR A 79 5.19 7.55 19.24
CA THR A 79 4.83 6.77 18.05
C THR A 79 4.17 7.61 16.96
N GLN A 80 3.83 8.87 17.23
CA GLN A 80 3.05 9.77 16.38
C GLN A 80 1.61 9.27 16.14
N ASP A 81 1.14 8.32 16.96
CA ASP A 81 -0.24 7.86 17.07
C ASP A 81 -0.65 7.70 18.54
N THR A 82 -1.94 7.54 18.81
CA THR A 82 -2.48 7.46 20.17
C THR A 82 -2.16 6.16 20.91
N SER A 83 -1.45 5.21 20.31
CA SER A 83 -1.00 4.00 20.99
C SER A 83 0.32 4.19 21.76
N GLY A 84 1.02 5.30 21.51
CA GLY A 84 2.29 5.62 22.14
C GLY A 84 2.16 6.37 23.46
N GLU A 85 3.32 6.55 24.12
CA GLU A 85 3.43 7.37 25.32
C GLU A 85 3.32 8.86 24.97
N THR A 86 2.56 9.60 25.78
CA THR A 86 2.43 11.05 25.64
C THR A 86 3.76 11.72 26.02
N LEU A 87 4.30 12.50 25.09
CA LEU A 87 5.50 13.33 25.32
C LEU A 87 5.14 14.74 25.72
N GLU A 88 4.15 15.34 25.01
CA GLU A 88 3.74 16.73 25.23
C GLU A 88 2.22 16.86 25.09
N THR A 89 1.66 17.83 25.80
CA THR A 89 0.26 18.23 25.70
C THR A 89 0.20 19.74 25.62
N HIS A 90 -0.54 20.29 24.66
CA HIS A 90 -0.65 21.74 24.44
C HIS A 90 -2.13 22.15 24.34
N PRO A 91 -2.46 23.37 24.76
CA PRO A 91 -3.79 23.95 24.50
C PRO A 91 -3.99 24.08 22.97
N VAL A 92 -5.19 23.74 22.51
CA VAL A 92 -5.58 23.92 21.11
C VAL A 92 -6.36 25.23 21.01
N THR A 93 -5.75 26.22 20.38
CA THR A 93 -6.37 27.54 20.16
C THR A 93 -6.67 27.78 18.68
N VAL A 94 -6.32 26.83 17.83
CA VAL A 94 -6.56 26.88 16.39
C VAL A 94 -7.95 26.35 16.06
N ASP A 95 -8.59 26.97 15.09
CA ASP A 95 -9.89 26.57 14.59
C ASP A 95 -9.79 25.75 13.29
N ARG A 96 -10.95 25.33 12.78
CA ARG A 96 -11.07 24.60 11.49
C ARG A 96 -10.42 25.38 10.33
N ALA A 97 -10.61 26.71 10.28
CA ALA A 97 -10.10 27.53 9.19
C ALA A 97 -8.56 27.58 9.17
N ALA A 98 -7.95 27.64 10.35
CA ALA A 98 -6.49 27.58 10.49
C ALA A 98 -5.92 26.22 10.04
N LEU A 99 -6.61 25.12 10.37
CA LEU A 99 -6.25 23.79 9.87
C LEU A 99 -6.36 23.73 8.35
N GLU A 100 -7.49 24.17 7.76
CA GLU A 100 -7.68 24.18 6.30
C GLU A 100 -6.60 25.02 5.59
N ALA A 101 -6.20 26.15 6.17
CA ALA A 101 -5.19 27.05 5.61
C ALA A 101 -3.77 26.44 5.60
N VAL A 102 -3.45 25.50 6.47
CA VAL A 102 -2.12 24.89 6.53
C VAL A 102 -1.98 23.67 5.60
N LEU A 103 -3.07 22.96 5.25
CA LEU A 103 -3.03 21.73 4.44
C LEU A 103 -2.32 21.88 3.09
N PRO A 104 -2.45 23.00 2.33
CA PRO A 104 -1.74 23.17 1.07
C PRO A 104 -0.21 23.06 1.18
N ARG A 105 0.38 23.34 2.36
CA ARG A 105 1.83 23.20 2.61
C ARG A 105 2.29 21.74 2.60
N PHE A 106 1.37 20.80 2.78
CA PHE A 106 1.63 19.36 2.82
C PHE A 106 1.16 18.64 1.56
N THR A 107 0.66 19.38 0.56
CA THR A 107 0.22 18.84 -0.74
C THR A 107 1.32 18.98 -1.79
N GLY A 108 1.45 17.99 -2.68
CA GLY A 108 2.50 17.91 -3.68
C GLY A 108 3.72 17.12 -3.22
N PRO A 109 4.88 17.28 -3.88
CA PRO A 109 6.14 16.66 -3.47
C PRO A 109 6.66 17.28 -2.17
N ILE A 110 6.86 16.46 -1.14
CA ILE A 110 7.41 16.88 0.16
C ILE A 110 8.47 15.90 0.67
N ALA A 111 9.36 16.40 1.52
CA ALA A 111 10.34 15.58 2.22
C ALA A 111 9.79 15.22 3.61
N GLN A 112 9.64 13.95 3.91
CA GLN A 112 9.14 13.43 5.17
C GLN A 112 10.21 12.63 5.91
N ILE A 113 10.44 12.89 7.19
CA ILE A 113 11.30 12.09 8.06
C ILE A 113 10.47 10.91 8.59
N PRO A 114 10.80 9.65 8.22
CA PRO A 114 10.04 8.48 8.68
C PRO A 114 10.05 8.37 10.22
N PRO A 115 8.97 7.86 10.85
CA PRO A 115 8.94 7.68 12.29
C PRO A 115 9.91 6.57 12.74
N MET A 116 10.38 6.63 14.01
CA MET A 116 11.18 5.56 14.60
C MET A 116 10.44 4.22 14.62
N TYR A 117 9.14 4.24 14.84
CA TYR A 117 8.28 3.06 14.79
C TYR A 117 7.89 2.71 13.34
N SER A 118 8.88 2.33 12.52
CA SER A 118 8.68 1.91 11.13
C SER A 118 9.48 0.66 10.79
N ALA A 119 9.09 -0.03 9.70
CA ALA A 119 9.77 -1.22 9.20
C ALA A 119 11.06 -0.93 8.40
N ILE A 120 11.44 0.33 8.27
CA ILE A 120 12.67 0.74 7.58
C ILE A 120 13.87 0.13 8.29
N LYS A 121 14.83 -0.35 7.49
CA LYS A 121 16.10 -0.90 8.00
C LYS A 121 17.22 0.13 7.88
N ILE A 122 17.96 0.33 8.96
CA ILE A 122 19.24 1.04 8.97
C ILE A 122 20.30 0.05 9.49
N ASN A 123 21.39 -0.13 8.74
CA ASN A 123 22.43 -1.09 9.07
C ASN A 123 21.89 -2.52 9.36
N GLY A 124 20.88 -2.96 8.59
CA GLY A 124 20.27 -4.27 8.71
C GLY A 124 19.24 -4.44 9.83
N GLN A 125 19.11 -3.46 10.74
CA GLN A 125 18.13 -3.48 11.85
C GLN A 125 16.92 -2.61 11.52
N LYS A 126 15.72 -3.09 11.86
CA LYS A 126 14.48 -2.32 11.68
C LYS A 126 14.38 -1.21 12.71
N LEU A 127 13.90 -0.03 12.30
CA LEU A 127 13.79 1.13 13.18
C LEU A 127 12.91 0.85 14.41
N TYR A 128 11.79 0.14 14.25
CA TYR A 128 10.92 -0.19 15.37
C TYR A 128 11.61 -1.11 16.43
N ASP A 129 12.56 -1.97 16.03
CA ASP A 129 13.32 -2.80 16.97
C ASP A 129 14.31 -1.95 17.79
N LEU A 130 14.86 -0.88 17.18
CA LEU A 130 15.69 0.10 17.87
C LEU A 130 14.86 0.96 18.82
N ALA A 131 13.71 1.45 18.35
CA ALA A 131 12.79 2.26 19.16
C ALA A 131 12.33 1.54 20.44
N ARG A 132 11.96 0.25 20.34
CA ARG A 132 11.59 -0.59 21.49
C ARG A 132 12.72 -0.76 22.51
N LYS A 133 13.96 -0.59 22.08
CA LYS A 133 15.16 -0.61 22.97
C LYS A 133 15.54 0.77 23.47
N GLY A 134 14.69 1.79 23.28
CA GLY A 134 14.95 3.18 23.65
C GLY A 134 16.08 3.85 22.86
N LYS A 135 16.44 3.28 21.69
CA LYS A 135 17.49 3.84 20.84
C LYS A 135 16.87 4.69 19.74
N GLU A 136 17.25 5.95 19.69
CA GLU A 136 16.94 6.83 18.57
C GLU A 136 18.13 6.89 17.62
N VAL A 137 17.86 6.90 16.31
CA VAL A 137 18.87 7.01 15.26
C VAL A 137 18.47 8.10 14.27
N GLU A 138 19.46 8.74 13.68
CA GLU A 138 19.23 9.73 12.63
C GLU A 138 18.54 9.07 11.43
N ARG A 139 17.49 9.73 10.93
CA ARG A 139 16.71 9.27 9.80
C ARG A 139 16.78 10.30 8.69
N LYS A 140 17.16 9.86 7.50
CA LYS A 140 17.20 10.74 6.33
C LYS A 140 15.78 11.01 5.84
N PRO A 141 15.45 12.26 5.48
CA PRO A 141 14.20 12.57 4.80
C PRO A 141 14.02 11.73 3.55
N ARG A 142 12.77 11.38 3.24
CA ARG A 142 12.37 10.67 2.03
C ARG A 142 11.40 11.52 1.24
N ASN A 143 11.61 11.59 -0.05
CA ASN A 143 10.67 12.26 -0.93
C ASN A 143 9.42 11.41 -1.10
N ILE A 144 8.28 12.01 -0.81
CA ILE A 144 6.95 11.46 -1.01
C ILE A 144 6.10 12.48 -1.75
N THR A 145 4.97 12.04 -2.27
CA THR A 145 4.00 12.95 -2.90
C THR A 145 2.63 12.75 -2.26
N ILE A 146 2.06 13.83 -1.78
CA ILE A 146 0.65 13.90 -1.38
C ILE A 146 -0.12 14.46 -2.57
N PHE A 147 -0.91 13.62 -3.25
CA PHE A 147 -1.67 14.02 -4.44
C PHE A 147 -2.89 14.85 -4.07
N GLU A 148 -3.56 14.45 -2.97
CA GLU A 148 -4.74 15.13 -2.43
C GLU A 148 -4.70 15.08 -0.92
N LEU A 149 -5.05 16.20 -0.27
CA LEU A 149 -5.20 16.32 1.16
C LEU A 149 -6.39 17.22 1.46
N GLU A 150 -7.41 16.70 2.10
CA GLU A 150 -8.68 17.37 2.33
C GLU A 150 -9.16 17.16 3.76
N LEU A 151 -9.67 18.23 4.37
CA LEU A 151 -10.38 18.15 5.64
C LEU A 151 -11.83 17.70 5.38
N LEU A 152 -12.17 16.49 5.84
CA LEU A 152 -13.52 15.96 5.70
C LEU A 152 -14.46 16.46 6.79
N GLU A 153 -14.04 16.29 8.04
CA GLU A 153 -14.93 16.48 9.19
C GLU A 153 -14.13 16.99 10.41
N GLN A 154 -14.77 17.82 11.22
CA GLN A 154 -14.37 18.10 12.58
C GLN A 154 -15.20 17.25 13.53
N VAL A 155 -14.60 16.26 14.16
CA VAL A 155 -15.26 15.28 15.03
C VAL A 155 -15.47 15.82 16.43
N SER A 156 -14.53 16.63 16.91
CA SER A 156 -14.58 17.30 18.20
C SER A 156 -13.82 18.63 18.14
N GLU A 157 -13.66 19.31 19.27
CA GLU A 157 -12.86 20.56 19.34
C GLU A 157 -11.40 20.35 18.90
N THR A 158 -10.85 19.15 19.08
CA THR A 158 -9.44 18.84 18.79
C THR A 158 -9.24 17.75 17.74
N ASP A 159 -10.30 17.03 17.36
CA ASP A 159 -10.21 15.86 16.48
C ASP A 159 -10.81 16.14 15.09
N TYR A 160 -10.07 15.77 14.06
CA TYR A 160 -10.42 16.01 12.66
C TYR A 160 -10.19 14.76 11.80
N LEU A 161 -11.00 14.56 10.77
CA LEU A 161 -10.79 13.52 9.75
C LEU A 161 -10.24 14.16 8.47
N LEU A 162 -9.12 13.63 8.00
CA LEU A 162 -8.45 14.05 6.78
C LEU A 162 -8.50 12.92 5.74
N ARG A 163 -8.90 13.23 4.50
CA ARG A 163 -8.67 12.36 3.36
C ARG A 163 -7.31 12.66 2.76
N CYS A 164 -6.50 11.64 2.55
CA CYS A 164 -5.18 11.77 1.97
C CYS A 164 -4.94 10.71 0.91
N ARG A 165 -4.70 11.13 -0.36
CA ARG A 165 -4.21 10.28 -1.44
C ARG A 165 -2.73 10.56 -1.66
N CYS A 166 -1.89 9.51 -1.61
CA CYS A 166 -0.45 9.67 -1.54
C CYS A 166 0.32 8.55 -2.24
N SER A 167 1.60 8.83 -2.50
CA SER A 167 2.56 7.88 -3.02
C SER A 167 2.96 6.82 -1.97
N LYS A 168 3.60 5.75 -2.42
CA LYS A 168 4.24 4.78 -1.53
C LYS A 168 5.22 5.45 -0.55
N GLY A 169 5.38 4.84 0.62
CA GLY A 169 6.36 5.28 1.63
C GLY A 169 5.90 6.46 2.49
N THR A 170 4.70 6.98 2.26
CA THR A 170 4.10 8.02 3.09
C THR A 170 3.65 7.45 4.43
N TYR A 171 4.01 8.14 5.52
CA TYR A 171 3.57 7.85 6.87
C TYR A 171 2.52 8.86 7.32
N LEU A 172 1.25 8.42 7.43
CA LEU A 172 0.14 9.28 7.84
C LEU A 172 0.31 9.76 9.29
N ARG A 173 0.95 8.96 10.14
CA ARG A 173 1.32 9.37 11.51
C ARG A 173 2.22 10.59 11.50
N THR A 174 3.25 10.59 10.67
CA THR A 174 4.16 11.73 10.54
C THR A 174 3.46 12.92 9.91
N LEU A 175 2.58 12.71 8.92
CA LEU A 175 1.77 13.80 8.35
C LEU A 175 0.91 14.49 9.42
N CYS A 176 0.21 13.72 10.26
CA CYS A 176 -0.57 14.27 11.37
C CYS A 176 0.31 15.04 12.38
N HIS A 177 1.47 14.48 12.72
CA HIS A 177 2.43 15.12 13.60
C HIS A 177 2.91 16.46 13.01
N ASP A 178 3.37 16.47 11.76
CA ASP A 178 3.92 17.64 11.08
C ASP A 178 2.87 18.76 10.91
N ILE A 179 1.61 18.40 10.63
CA ILE A 179 0.49 19.35 10.58
C ILE A 179 0.32 20.00 11.95
N GLY A 180 0.28 19.22 13.04
CA GLY A 180 0.15 19.75 14.40
C GLY A 180 1.33 20.63 14.81
N GLN A 181 2.55 20.30 14.41
CA GLN A 181 3.74 21.14 14.61
C GLN A 181 3.62 22.47 13.84
N ALA A 182 3.17 22.43 12.60
CA ALA A 182 2.98 23.64 11.78
C ALA A 182 1.89 24.57 12.35
N LEU A 183 0.92 24.03 13.09
CA LEU A 183 -0.11 24.78 13.79
C LEU A 183 0.34 25.26 15.18
N GLY A 184 1.52 24.80 15.67
CA GLY A 184 2.11 25.21 16.95
C GLY A 184 1.48 24.56 18.19
N CYS A 185 0.57 23.60 18.02
CA CYS A 185 -0.09 22.94 19.15
C CYS A 185 0.23 21.44 19.27
N GLY A 186 1.06 20.89 18.37
CA GLY A 186 1.29 19.46 18.28
C GLY A 186 0.12 18.69 17.69
N GLY A 187 0.41 17.48 17.19
CA GLY A 187 -0.59 16.62 16.58
C GLY A 187 -0.18 15.16 16.58
N THR A 188 -1.17 14.28 16.65
CA THR A 188 -0.98 12.83 16.61
C THR A 188 -2.12 12.17 15.85
N MET A 189 -1.88 10.99 15.28
CA MET A 189 -2.91 10.21 14.57
C MET A 189 -3.70 9.37 15.57
N PHE A 190 -5.05 9.49 15.59
CA PHE A 190 -5.89 8.67 16.46
C PHE A 190 -6.60 7.52 15.74
N SER A 191 -6.76 7.61 14.43
CA SER A 191 -7.36 6.55 13.61
C SER A 191 -6.78 6.55 12.20
N LEU A 192 -6.82 5.38 11.54
CA LEU A 192 -6.40 5.26 10.15
C LEU A 192 -7.24 4.18 9.45
N ARG A 193 -7.92 4.56 8.37
CA ARG A 193 -8.60 3.63 7.48
C ARG A 193 -8.08 3.80 6.07
N ARG A 194 -7.51 2.76 5.49
CA ARG A 194 -7.10 2.76 4.08
C ARG A 194 -8.30 2.47 3.19
N THR A 195 -8.70 3.44 2.39
CA THR A 195 -9.87 3.35 1.49
C THR A 195 -9.52 2.82 0.11
N MET A 196 -8.24 3.01 -0.31
CA MET A 196 -7.74 2.50 -1.58
C MET A 196 -6.27 2.09 -1.48
N ALA A 197 -5.89 1.00 -2.17
CA ALA A 197 -4.52 0.56 -2.35
C ALA A 197 -4.35 -0.10 -3.72
N ALA A 198 -3.41 0.39 -4.53
CA ALA A 198 -3.09 -0.16 -5.85
C ALA A 198 -4.32 -0.31 -6.78
N GLY A 199 -5.24 0.66 -6.71
CA GLY A 199 -6.48 0.66 -7.50
C GLY A 199 -7.64 -0.12 -6.90
N TYR A 200 -7.42 -0.97 -5.89
CA TYR A 200 -8.50 -1.67 -5.16
C TYR A 200 -9.09 -0.78 -4.07
N THR A 201 -10.41 -0.84 -3.92
CA THR A 201 -11.19 0.00 -2.99
C THR A 201 -11.90 -0.82 -1.92
N LEU A 202 -12.52 -0.14 -0.94
CA LEU A 202 -13.34 -0.80 0.08
C LEU A 202 -14.54 -1.56 -0.50
N ALA A 203 -15.07 -1.13 -1.65
CA ALA A 203 -16.19 -1.82 -2.30
C ALA A 203 -15.84 -3.25 -2.77
N GLU A 204 -14.55 -3.51 -2.92
CA GLU A 204 -14.04 -4.81 -3.36
C GLU A 204 -13.49 -5.65 -2.21
N ALA A 205 -13.38 -5.06 -1.03
CA ALA A 205 -12.81 -5.70 0.14
C ALA A 205 -13.82 -6.62 0.82
N VAL A 206 -13.34 -7.76 1.30
CA VAL A 206 -14.11 -8.77 2.03
C VAL A 206 -13.53 -8.96 3.43
N SER A 207 -14.31 -9.50 4.35
CA SER A 207 -13.87 -9.85 5.68
C SER A 207 -13.06 -11.16 5.70
N LEU A 208 -12.36 -11.43 6.81
CA LEU A 208 -11.69 -12.72 7.01
C LEU A 208 -12.70 -13.87 7.17
N GLU A 209 -13.89 -13.57 7.68
CA GLU A 209 -15.03 -14.49 7.81
C GLU A 209 -15.54 -14.90 6.44
N ASP A 210 -15.66 -13.95 5.48
CA ASP A 210 -16.03 -14.25 4.09
C ASP A 210 -15.01 -15.17 3.44
N VAL A 211 -13.71 -14.92 3.64
CA VAL A 211 -12.66 -15.81 3.12
C VAL A 211 -12.74 -17.21 3.73
N GLN A 212 -13.08 -17.30 5.03
CA GLN A 212 -13.27 -18.60 5.71
C GLN A 212 -14.46 -19.37 5.13
N ALA A 213 -15.53 -18.67 4.71
CA ALA A 213 -16.74 -19.29 4.19
C ALA A 213 -16.66 -19.64 2.70
N GLN A 214 -15.94 -18.86 1.90
CA GLN A 214 -15.94 -18.96 0.44
C GLN A 214 -14.59 -19.42 -0.14
N GLU A 215 -13.54 -19.42 0.69
CA GLU A 215 -12.19 -19.90 0.34
C GLU A 215 -11.67 -19.37 -1.00
N GLU A 216 -11.30 -20.28 -1.92
CA GLU A 216 -10.70 -19.92 -3.21
C GLU A 216 -11.64 -19.14 -4.14
N ALA A 217 -12.96 -19.17 -3.92
CA ALA A 217 -13.93 -18.48 -4.77
C ALA A 217 -13.76 -16.95 -4.76
N LEU A 218 -13.16 -16.39 -3.70
CA LEU A 218 -12.86 -14.96 -3.58
C LEU A 218 -11.53 -14.55 -4.20
N LEU A 219 -10.73 -15.51 -4.69
CA LEU A 219 -9.46 -15.21 -5.33
C LEU A 219 -9.68 -14.67 -6.74
N ARG A 220 -9.21 -13.46 -6.98
CA ARG A 220 -9.17 -12.84 -8.30
C ARG A 220 -7.91 -13.28 -9.04
N PRO A 221 -7.98 -13.49 -10.37
CA PRO A 221 -6.78 -13.72 -11.17
C PRO A 221 -5.77 -12.57 -10.98
N VAL A 222 -4.46 -12.90 -10.93
CA VAL A 222 -3.40 -11.88 -10.81
C VAL A 222 -3.42 -10.87 -11.96
N GLU A 223 -3.89 -11.26 -13.12
CA GLU A 223 -4.06 -10.40 -14.29
C GLU A 223 -4.98 -9.21 -14.02
N SER A 224 -5.96 -9.36 -13.11
CA SER A 224 -6.91 -8.28 -12.76
C SER A 224 -6.22 -6.99 -12.31
N MET A 225 -5.00 -7.08 -11.79
CA MET A 225 -4.18 -5.94 -11.39
C MET A 225 -3.63 -5.12 -12.57
N PHE A 226 -3.61 -5.71 -13.75
CA PHE A 226 -2.93 -5.15 -14.93
C PHE A 226 -3.89 -4.75 -16.06
N MET A 227 -5.20 -4.71 -15.80
CA MET A 227 -6.22 -4.49 -16.83
C MET A 227 -6.12 -3.16 -17.56
N ALA A 228 -5.42 -2.18 -16.99
CA ALA A 228 -5.13 -0.90 -17.65
C ALA A 228 -4.13 -1.03 -18.81
N TYR A 229 -3.34 -2.10 -18.86
CA TYR A 229 -2.39 -2.33 -19.96
C TYR A 229 -3.06 -3.07 -21.11
N PRO A 230 -2.72 -2.74 -22.37
CA PRO A 230 -3.23 -3.44 -23.55
C PRO A 230 -2.82 -4.92 -23.57
N LEU A 231 -3.65 -5.74 -24.18
CA LEU A 231 -3.41 -7.18 -24.35
C LEU A 231 -2.62 -7.44 -25.64
N TYR A 232 -1.59 -8.28 -25.54
CA TYR A 232 -0.93 -8.89 -26.69
C TYR A 232 -0.98 -10.42 -26.59
N THR A 233 -1.55 -11.09 -27.60
CA THR A 233 -1.61 -12.55 -27.65
C THR A 233 -0.53 -13.08 -28.58
N LEU A 234 0.26 -14.02 -28.08
CA LEU A 234 1.35 -14.64 -28.86
C LEU A 234 0.81 -15.45 -30.03
N SER A 235 1.33 -15.20 -31.23
CA SER A 235 0.89 -15.80 -32.46
C SER A 235 1.48 -17.19 -32.73
N SER A 236 2.60 -17.55 -32.08
CA SER A 236 3.27 -18.82 -32.36
C SER A 236 3.80 -19.51 -31.08
N PRO A 237 3.82 -20.87 -31.06
CA PRO A 237 4.38 -21.65 -29.97
C PRO A 237 5.86 -21.31 -29.70
N GLY A 238 6.64 -21.01 -30.73
CA GLY A 238 8.05 -20.67 -30.60
C GLY A 238 8.26 -19.35 -29.81
N LYS A 239 7.43 -18.33 -30.06
CA LYS A 239 7.45 -17.09 -29.28
C LYS A 239 7.05 -17.37 -27.81
N GLU A 240 6.06 -18.22 -27.57
CA GLU A 240 5.63 -18.59 -26.23
C GLU A 240 6.73 -19.29 -25.44
N VAL A 241 7.41 -20.27 -26.02
CA VAL A 241 8.54 -20.97 -25.40
C VAL A 241 9.66 -19.96 -25.01
N ARG A 242 9.97 -19.03 -25.89
CA ARG A 242 10.98 -17.99 -25.61
C ARG A 242 10.57 -17.12 -24.41
N ILE A 243 9.33 -16.61 -24.38
CA ILE A 243 8.80 -15.78 -23.28
C ILE A 243 8.80 -16.55 -21.95
N ARG A 244 8.37 -17.82 -21.95
CA ARG A 244 8.37 -18.67 -20.75
C ARG A 244 9.80 -18.88 -20.21
N ASN A 245 10.80 -18.91 -21.08
CA ASN A 245 12.22 -19.01 -20.70
C ASN A 245 12.86 -17.64 -20.37
N GLY A 246 12.07 -16.55 -20.34
CA GLY A 246 12.59 -15.21 -20.06
C GLY A 246 13.36 -14.55 -21.20
N ASN A 247 13.31 -15.11 -22.40
CA ASN A 247 14.00 -14.56 -23.57
C ASN A 247 13.12 -13.52 -24.29
N PRO A 248 13.71 -12.42 -24.76
CA PRO A 248 12.99 -11.44 -25.56
C PRO A 248 12.55 -12.04 -26.91
N ILE A 249 11.50 -11.46 -27.48
CA ILE A 249 10.97 -11.81 -28.80
C ILE A 249 10.83 -10.58 -29.68
N THR A 250 10.95 -10.78 -31.01
CA THR A 250 10.75 -9.72 -31.99
C THR A 250 9.26 -9.59 -32.31
N VAL A 251 8.76 -8.33 -32.22
CA VAL A 251 7.35 -7.94 -32.40
C VAL A 251 7.28 -6.55 -33.08
N PRO A 252 7.75 -6.42 -34.33
CA PRO A 252 7.87 -5.12 -35.00
C PRO A 252 6.53 -4.41 -35.19
N GLU A 253 5.43 -5.16 -35.07
CA GLU A 253 4.06 -4.65 -35.16
C GLU A 253 3.57 -3.94 -33.89
N LEU A 254 4.27 -4.11 -32.74
CA LEU A 254 3.86 -3.53 -31.47
C LEU A 254 4.44 -2.14 -31.28
N ALA A 255 3.61 -1.20 -30.88
CA ALA A 255 4.07 0.12 -30.38
C ALA A 255 4.84 -0.06 -29.04
N ASP A 256 5.75 0.87 -28.76
CA ASP A 256 6.44 0.90 -27.47
C ASP A 256 5.46 1.07 -26.33
N GLY A 257 5.65 0.31 -25.25
CA GLY A 257 4.76 0.36 -24.09
C GLY A 257 4.73 -0.94 -23.29
N THR A 258 3.90 -0.95 -22.25
CA THR A 258 3.71 -2.11 -21.38
C THR A 258 2.47 -2.90 -21.82
N TYR A 259 2.58 -4.21 -21.86
CA TYR A 259 1.54 -5.14 -22.37
C TYR A 259 1.30 -6.29 -21.39
N ARG A 260 0.03 -6.69 -21.27
CA ARG A 260 -0.34 -8.01 -20.77
C ARG A 260 -0.14 -9.02 -21.90
N VAL A 261 0.61 -10.07 -21.64
CA VAL A 261 0.94 -11.07 -22.66
C VAL A 261 0.23 -12.37 -22.36
N HIS A 262 -0.59 -12.82 -23.32
CA HIS A 262 -1.23 -14.12 -23.28
C HIS A 262 -0.54 -15.12 -24.20
N GLY A 263 -0.51 -16.38 -23.78
CA GLY A 263 -0.23 -17.52 -24.63
C GLY A 263 -1.35 -17.77 -25.64
N LYS A 264 -1.09 -18.64 -26.58
CA LYS A 264 -2.08 -19.02 -27.64
C LYS A 264 -3.40 -19.53 -27.03
N ASN A 265 -3.37 -20.16 -25.88
CA ASN A 265 -4.53 -20.72 -25.21
C ASN A 265 -5.27 -19.72 -24.28
N GLY A 266 -4.91 -18.43 -24.33
CA GLY A 266 -5.50 -17.39 -23.49
C GLY A 266 -4.97 -17.34 -22.06
N GLU A 267 -3.93 -18.13 -21.70
CA GLU A 267 -3.29 -18.05 -20.38
C GLU A 267 -2.50 -16.74 -20.25
N PHE A 268 -2.69 -16.02 -19.16
CA PHE A 268 -1.86 -14.86 -18.83
C PHE A 268 -0.45 -15.32 -18.46
N LEU A 269 0.54 -14.94 -19.25
CA LEU A 269 1.92 -15.38 -19.08
C LEU A 269 2.76 -14.37 -18.30
N CYS A 270 2.69 -13.11 -18.68
CA CYS A 270 3.56 -12.09 -18.11
C CYS A 270 3.07 -10.66 -18.39
N LEU A 271 3.59 -9.74 -17.61
CA LEU A 271 3.67 -8.32 -17.95
C LEU A 271 4.98 -8.10 -18.71
N SER A 272 4.95 -7.43 -19.85
CA SER A 272 6.13 -7.20 -20.70
C SER A 272 6.21 -5.77 -21.19
N CYS A 273 7.43 -5.32 -21.49
CA CYS A 273 7.68 -4.03 -22.16
C CYS A 273 8.05 -4.29 -23.63
N ALA A 274 7.38 -3.61 -24.54
CA ALA A 274 7.77 -3.51 -25.94
C ALA A 274 8.59 -2.23 -26.12
N GLU A 275 9.76 -2.36 -26.72
CA GLU A 275 10.64 -1.25 -27.05
C GLU A 275 11.39 -1.56 -28.34
N ASN A 276 11.33 -0.65 -29.33
CA ASN A 276 11.99 -0.79 -30.63
C ASN A 276 11.71 -2.15 -31.30
N GLY A 277 10.46 -2.61 -31.30
CA GLY A 277 10.05 -3.88 -31.90
C GLY A 277 10.51 -5.14 -31.17
N THR A 278 10.97 -5.00 -29.92
CA THR A 278 11.38 -6.10 -29.05
C THR A 278 10.51 -6.14 -27.81
N LEU A 279 9.93 -7.30 -27.50
CA LEU A 279 9.11 -7.53 -26.30
C LEU A 279 9.92 -8.30 -25.25
N THR A 280 10.09 -7.71 -24.08
CA THR A 280 10.87 -8.27 -22.95
C THR A 280 9.98 -8.41 -21.72
N SER A 281 10.02 -9.57 -21.05
CA SER A 281 9.23 -9.81 -19.85
C SER A 281 9.71 -8.93 -18.69
N ILE A 282 8.79 -8.16 -18.11
CA ILE A 282 9.01 -7.45 -16.84
C ILE A 282 8.83 -8.43 -15.69
N LYS A 283 7.74 -9.22 -15.73
CA LYS A 283 7.41 -10.20 -14.67
C LYS A 283 6.58 -11.34 -15.23
N ASN A 284 6.98 -12.56 -14.91
CA ASN A 284 6.28 -13.79 -15.33
C ASN A 284 5.25 -14.24 -14.29
N PHE A 285 4.06 -14.65 -14.76
CA PHE A 285 2.94 -15.09 -13.95
C PHE A 285 2.36 -16.45 -14.36
N PHE A 286 2.88 -17.09 -15.38
CA PHE A 286 2.37 -18.40 -15.82
C PHE A 286 2.36 -19.41 -14.67
N GLY A 287 1.25 -20.16 -14.55
CA GLY A 287 0.93 -21.00 -13.40
C GLY A 287 0.47 -20.23 -12.16
N ALA A 288 0.07 -18.96 -12.31
CA ALA A 288 -0.46 -18.14 -11.24
C ALA A 288 -1.99 -18.23 -11.14
#